data_7acd98d2d9505bb6e7058922f30d9e72
#
_entry.id   7acd98d2d9505bb6e7058922f30d9e72
#
_cell.length_a   1.000
_cell.length_b   1.000
_cell.length_c   1.000
_cell.angle_alpha   90.00
_cell.angle_beta   90.00
_cell.angle_gamma   90.00
#
_symmetry.space_group_name_H-M   'P 1'
#
loop_
_entity.id
_entity.type
_entity.pdbx_description
1 polymer ?
#
loop_
_entity_poly.entity_id
_entity_poly.type
_entity_poly.pdbx_seq_one_letter_code
_entity_poly.pdbx_strand_id
1 'polypeptide(L)'
;MSCPFALLALPKRPLLSEEVIGTAYRKLAGESHPDQCGGDETRFKELGEAAAILRDPARRLRSLIGHPPGSVIPPEAADLFPRVATLLREADDLLARHAATSNPLAKAVLAAPLKKLAGELDALLSTIEGWHSHLDAHLSALDTTWHSVDPKELASLADSFSYATRWESQLRERKLSLDCL
;
A
#
# COMPACT_ATOMS: atom_id res chain seq x y z
N MET A 1 13.26 5.92 -17.99
CA MET A 1 13.38 5.04 -16.80
C MET A 1 13.51 3.61 -17.28
N SER A 2 14.50 2.89 -16.79
CA SER A 2 14.68 1.48 -17.12
C SER A 2 13.54 0.63 -16.54
N CYS A 3 13.14 -0.42 -17.25
CA CYS A 3 12.04 -1.29 -16.80
C CYS A 3 12.44 -2.04 -15.51
N PRO A 4 11.69 -1.94 -14.39
CA PRO A 4 12.06 -2.55 -13.12
C PRO A 4 12.19 -4.09 -13.19
N PHE A 5 11.41 -4.76 -14.04
CA PHE A 5 11.54 -6.19 -14.28
C PHE A 5 12.88 -6.53 -14.95
N ALA A 6 13.32 -5.72 -15.94
CA ALA A 6 14.59 -5.94 -16.61
C ALA A 6 15.79 -5.66 -15.69
N LEU A 7 15.70 -4.64 -14.82
CA LEU A 7 16.74 -4.31 -13.84
C LEU A 7 17.02 -5.48 -12.88
N LEU A 8 15.96 -6.16 -12.43
CA LEU A 8 16.06 -7.31 -11.51
C LEU A 8 16.13 -8.66 -12.24
N ALA A 9 16.22 -8.67 -13.57
CA ALA A 9 16.20 -9.89 -14.38
C ALA A 9 15.01 -10.81 -14.07
N LEU A 10 13.83 -10.22 -13.79
CA LEU A 10 12.61 -10.93 -13.47
C LEU A 10 11.63 -10.93 -14.67
N PRO A 11 10.78 -11.97 -14.80
CA PRO A 11 9.77 -12.01 -15.84
C PRO A 11 8.71 -10.92 -15.61
N LYS A 12 8.21 -10.35 -16.71
CA LYS A 12 7.07 -9.41 -16.66
C LYS A 12 5.79 -10.20 -16.37
N ARG A 13 5.29 -10.10 -15.14
CA ARG A 13 4.03 -10.75 -14.74
C ARG A 13 3.39 -10.01 -13.54
N PRO A 14 2.06 -10.07 -13.42
CA PRO A 14 1.33 -9.41 -12.32
C PRO A 14 1.70 -9.95 -10.95
N LEU A 15 1.84 -11.26 -10.81
CA LEU A 15 2.12 -11.92 -9.55
C LEU A 15 3.61 -12.25 -9.42
N LEU A 16 4.27 -11.63 -8.44
CA LEU A 16 5.64 -11.95 -8.02
C LEU A 16 5.67 -12.06 -6.50
N SER A 17 6.24 -13.15 -6.00
CA SER A 17 6.40 -13.30 -4.54
C SER A 17 7.52 -12.41 -4.01
N GLU A 18 7.39 -11.99 -2.74
CA GLU A 18 8.45 -11.23 -2.04
C GLU A 18 9.79 -11.99 -2.04
N GLU A 19 9.74 -13.31 -1.92
CA GLU A 19 10.93 -14.16 -1.93
C GLU A 19 11.69 -14.07 -3.26
N VAL A 20 10.97 -14.12 -4.37
CA VAL A 20 11.56 -14.02 -5.72
C VAL A 20 12.18 -12.64 -5.93
N ILE A 21 11.46 -11.57 -5.57
CA ILE A 21 11.96 -10.19 -5.69
C ILE A 21 13.16 -9.97 -4.78
N GLY A 22 13.06 -10.39 -3.51
CA GLY A 22 14.11 -10.23 -2.52
C GLY A 22 15.37 -11.01 -2.87
N THR A 23 15.25 -12.21 -3.45
CA THR A 23 16.40 -13.02 -3.89
C THR A 23 17.10 -12.39 -5.09
N ALA A 24 16.35 -11.94 -6.08
CA ALA A 24 16.90 -11.24 -7.25
C ALA A 24 17.62 -9.94 -6.82
N TYR A 25 16.98 -9.15 -5.96
CA TYR A 25 17.57 -7.91 -5.43
C TYR A 25 18.87 -8.18 -4.66
N ARG A 26 18.87 -9.10 -3.68
CA ARG A 26 20.08 -9.40 -2.87
C ARG A 26 21.26 -9.83 -3.74
N LYS A 27 21.00 -10.65 -4.76
CA LYS A 27 22.05 -11.09 -5.69
C LYS A 27 22.68 -9.91 -6.43
N LEU A 28 21.86 -9.11 -7.12
CA LEU A 28 22.36 -8.01 -7.96
C LEU A 28 22.89 -6.82 -7.14
N ALA A 29 22.28 -6.53 -5.99
CA ALA A 29 22.73 -5.49 -5.07
C ALA A 29 24.08 -5.86 -4.45
N GLY A 30 24.33 -7.14 -4.14
CA GLY A 30 25.64 -7.64 -3.67
C GLY A 30 26.75 -7.39 -4.71
N GLU A 31 26.47 -7.59 -5.99
CA GLU A 31 27.41 -7.35 -7.09
C GLU A 31 27.71 -5.85 -7.34
N SER A 32 26.77 -4.96 -6.96
CA SER A 32 26.86 -3.50 -7.22
C SER A 32 27.14 -2.69 -5.95
N HIS A 33 27.37 -3.33 -4.80
CA HIS A 33 27.52 -2.64 -3.52
C HIS A 33 28.70 -1.65 -3.55
N PRO A 34 28.54 -0.40 -3.10
CA PRO A 34 29.59 0.62 -3.17
C PRO A 34 30.87 0.27 -2.38
N ASP A 35 30.76 -0.59 -1.36
CA ASP A 35 31.92 -1.06 -0.58
C ASP A 35 32.73 -2.17 -1.30
N GLN A 36 32.23 -2.67 -2.42
CA GLN A 36 32.96 -3.66 -3.23
C GLN A 36 33.89 -2.96 -4.23
N CYS A 37 35.01 -3.59 -4.54
CA CYS A 37 35.95 -3.11 -5.56
C CYS A 37 35.23 -3.07 -6.92
N GLY A 38 35.00 -1.85 -7.44
CA GLY A 38 34.21 -1.64 -8.67
C GLY A 38 32.70 -1.51 -8.48
N GLY A 39 32.20 -1.32 -7.25
CA GLY A 39 30.78 -1.09 -6.98
C GLY A 39 30.24 0.16 -7.67
N ASP A 40 28.97 0.12 -8.04
CA ASP A 40 28.26 1.22 -8.72
C ASP A 40 27.08 1.68 -7.87
N GLU A 41 27.25 2.81 -7.20
CA GLU A 41 26.24 3.41 -6.31
C GLU A 41 24.94 3.76 -7.07
N THR A 42 25.07 4.20 -8.32
CA THR A 42 23.90 4.56 -9.15
C THR A 42 23.08 3.31 -9.44
N ARG A 43 23.76 2.24 -9.87
CA ARG A 43 23.11 0.96 -10.14
C ARG A 43 22.52 0.34 -8.85
N PHE A 44 23.20 0.44 -7.72
CA PHE A 44 22.67 -0.03 -6.44
C PHE A 44 21.35 0.69 -6.06
N LYS A 45 21.28 2.01 -6.24
CA LYS A 45 20.05 2.78 -6.04
C LYS A 45 18.94 2.38 -7.01
N GLU A 46 19.26 2.23 -8.30
CA GLU A 46 18.29 1.79 -9.31
C GLU A 46 17.71 0.40 -9.00
N LEU A 47 18.54 -0.53 -8.51
CA LEU A 47 18.08 -1.85 -8.09
C LEU A 47 17.15 -1.78 -6.87
N GLY A 48 17.44 -0.91 -5.90
CA GLY A 48 16.59 -0.66 -4.74
C GLY A 48 15.22 -0.09 -5.14
N GLU A 49 15.20 0.89 -6.04
CA GLU A 49 13.97 1.47 -6.58
C GLU A 49 13.16 0.44 -7.37
N ALA A 50 13.82 -0.37 -8.20
CA ALA A 50 13.17 -1.43 -8.95
C ALA A 50 12.52 -2.47 -8.02
N ALA A 51 13.22 -2.89 -6.96
CA ALA A 51 12.67 -3.79 -5.96
C ALA A 51 11.47 -3.19 -5.23
N ALA A 52 11.53 -1.91 -4.85
CA ALA A 52 10.42 -1.21 -4.21
C ALA A 52 9.20 -1.08 -5.13
N ILE A 53 9.41 -0.87 -6.45
CA ILE A 53 8.33 -0.85 -7.43
C ILE A 53 7.68 -2.24 -7.57
N LEU A 54 8.48 -3.29 -7.65
CA LEU A 54 7.95 -4.65 -7.88
C LEU A 54 7.30 -5.27 -6.62
N ARG A 55 7.67 -4.82 -5.42
CA ARG A 55 7.01 -5.21 -4.17
C ARG A 55 5.60 -4.65 -4.03
N ASP A 56 5.38 -3.47 -4.57
CA ASP A 56 4.07 -2.80 -4.54
C ASP A 56 3.20 -3.29 -5.71
N PRO A 57 2.09 -3.99 -5.47
CA PRO A 57 1.22 -4.51 -6.52
C PRO A 57 0.72 -3.41 -7.48
N ALA A 58 0.36 -2.24 -6.95
CA ALA A 58 -0.12 -1.12 -7.76
C ALA A 58 0.97 -0.59 -8.71
N ARG A 59 2.17 -0.38 -8.20
CA ARG A 59 3.32 0.11 -8.98
C ARG A 59 3.79 -0.94 -9.98
N ARG A 60 3.77 -2.21 -9.59
CA ARG A 60 4.10 -3.35 -10.45
C ARG A 60 3.14 -3.45 -11.64
N LEU A 61 1.82 -3.39 -11.39
CA LEU A 61 0.81 -3.38 -12.46
C LEU A 61 0.98 -2.20 -13.41
N ARG A 62 1.18 -0.98 -12.89
CA ARG A 62 1.45 0.20 -13.72
C ARG A 62 2.71 0.02 -14.58
N SER A 63 3.74 -0.65 -14.06
CA SER A 63 4.97 -0.95 -14.80
C SER A 63 4.76 -1.97 -15.94
N LEU A 64 3.75 -2.85 -15.83
CA LEU A 64 3.36 -3.77 -16.91
C LEU A 64 2.64 -3.04 -18.05
N ILE A 65 1.78 -2.08 -17.71
CA ILE A 65 0.97 -1.34 -18.68
C ILE A 65 1.80 -0.31 -19.45
N GLY A 66 2.88 0.20 -18.85
CA GLY A 66 3.77 1.20 -19.43
C GLY A 66 3.21 2.62 -19.38
N HIS A 67 2.14 2.92 -20.12
CA HIS A 67 1.42 4.20 -20.08
C HIS A 67 0.00 3.93 -19.60
N PRO A 68 -0.28 4.02 -18.28
CA PRO A 68 -1.61 3.76 -17.77
C PRO A 68 -2.60 4.81 -18.30
N PRO A 69 -3.83 4.41 -18.64
CA PRO A 69 -4.93 5.35 -18.85
C PRO A 69 -5.11 6.19 -17.58
N GLY A 70 -5.75 7.37 -17.69
CA GLY A 70 -5.97 8.25 -16.54
C GLY A 70 -6.57 7.50 -15.35
N SER A 71 -6.17 7.90 -14.14
CA SER A 71 -6.65 7.28 -12.89
C SER A 71 -8.17 7.40 -12.78
N VAL A 72 -8.83 6.28 -12.52
CA VAL A 72 -10.27 6.20 -12.28
C VAL A 72 -10.48 5.76 -10.85
N ILE A 73 -11.42 6.39 -10.14
CA ILE A 73 -11.77 5.96 -8.79
C ILE A 73 -12.54 4.63 -8.92
N PRO A 74 -12.02 3.50 -8.39
CA PRO A 74 -12.72 2.24 -8.40
C PRO A 74 -14.06 2.33 -7.64
N PRO A 75 -15.12 1.60 -8.05
CA PRO A 75 -16.43 1.66 -7.37
C PRO A 75 -16.34 1.39 -5.87
N GLU A 76 -15.60 0.37 -5.46
CA GLU A 76 -15.40 0.02 -4.05
C GLU A 76 -14.71 1.14 -3.28
N ALA A 77 -13.74 1.82 -3.91
CA ALA A 77 -13.11 2.98 -3.30
C ALA A 77 -14.09 4.15 -3.18
N ALA A 78 -14.94 4.39 -4.19
CA ALA A 78 -15.96 5.43 -4.12
C ALA A 78 -16.94 5.19 -2.95
N ASP A 79 -17.36 3.95 -2.73
CA ASP A 79 -18.28 3.56 -1.66
C ASP A 79 -17.66 3.71 -0.26
N LEU A 80 -16.38 3.35 -0.11
CA LEU A 80 -15.68 3.41 1.18
C LEU A 80 -15.17 4.82 1.52
N PHE A 81 -14.93 5.67 0.53
CA PHE A 81 -14.31 6.99 0.70
C PHE A 81 -14.98 7.87 1.77
N PRO A 82 -16.33 8.04 1.80
CA PRO A 82 -16.97 8.89 2.81
C PRO A 82 -16.72 8.38 4.23
N ARG A 83 -16.77 7.07 4.44
CA ARG A 83 -16.56 6.45 5.75
C ARG A 83 -15.11 6.59 6.21
N VAL A 84 -14.15 6.32 5.33
CA VAL A 84 -12.71 6.51 5.61
C VAL A 84 -12.43 7.96 5.97
N ALA A 85 -12.89 8.93 5.16
CA ALA A 85 -12.65 10.35 5.39
C ALA A 85 -13.28 10.84 6.71
N THR A 86 -14.44 10.32 7.07
CA THR A 86 -15.11 10.67 8.34
C THR A 86 -14.33 10.15 9.53
N LEU A 87 -13.98 8.86 9.55
CA LEU A 87 -13.29 8.26 10.68
C LEU A 87 -11.88 8.81 10.89
N LEU A 88 -11.14 9.10 9.80
CA LEU A 88 -9.83 9.73 9.92
C LEU A 88 -9.92 11.12 10.55
N ARG A 89 -10.91 11.93 10.16
CA ARG A 89 -11.14 13.26 10.72
C ARG A 89 -11.57 13.20 12.19
N GLU A 90 -12.47 12.28 12.53
CA GLU A 90 -12.89 12.06 13.93
C GLU A 90 -11.73 11.61 14.82
N ALA A 91 -10.85 10.75 14.27
CA ALA A 91 -9.66 10.33 14.98
C ALA A 91 -8.70 11.50 15.24
N ASP A 92 -8.41 12.28 14.22
CA ASP A 92 -7.54 13.46 14.36
C ASP A 92 -8.11 14.47 15.38
N ASP A 93 -9.43 14.72 15.36
CA ASP A 93 -10.09 15.63 16.30
C ASP A 93 -10.05 15.11 17.75
N LEU A 94 -10.38 13.84 17.98
CA LEU A 94 -10.36 13.26 19.33
C LEU A 94 -8.94 13.14 19.89
N LEU A 95 -7.95 12.79 19.07
CA LEU A 95 -6.54 12.77 19.46
C LEU A 95 -6.06 14.18 19.84
N ALA A 96 -6.37 15.20 19.05
CA ALA A 96 -6.02 16.58 19.34
C ALA A 96 -6.68 17.07 20.65
N ARG A 97 -7.96 16.78 20.87
CA ARG A 97 -8.68 17.13 22.10
C ARG A 97 -8.09 16.43 23.32
N HIS A 98 -7.73 15.15 23.21
CA HIS A 98 -7.09 14.41 24.29
C HIS A 98 -5.72 15.01 24.63
N ALA A 99 -4.90 15.33 23.62
CA ALA A 99 -3.57 15.93 23.79
C ALA A 99 -3.64 17.33 24.42
N ALA A 100 -4.65 18.14 24.08
CA ALA A 100 -4.85 19.48 24.64
C ALA A 100 -5.38 19.47 26.09
N THR A 101 -5.80 18.32 26.61
CA THR A 101 -6.45 18.18 27.92
C THR A 101 -5.46 17.67 28.96
N SER A 102 -5.15 18.47 29.99
CA SER A 102 -4.36 18.07 31.15
C SER A 102 -5.20 17.59 32.35
N ASN A 103 -6.48 17.92 32.37
CA ASN A 103 -7.40 17.57 33.46
C ASN A 103 -7.81 16.10 33.39
N PRO A 104 -7.55 15.29 34.45
CA PRO A 104 -7.90 13.86 34.47
C PRO A 104 -9.40 13.59 34.28
N LEU A 105 -10.28 14.43 34.84
CA LEU A 105 -11.73 14.27 34.68
C LEU A 105 -12.15 14.49 33.22
N ALA A 106 -11.60 15.51 32.56
CA ALA A 106 -11.87 15.77 31.14
C ALA A 106 -11.32 14.65 30.22
N LYS A 107 -10.17 14.06 30.57
CA LYS A 107 -9.66 12.86 29.89
C LYS A 107 -10.59 11.67 30.08
N ALA A 108 -11.11 11.45 31.27
CA ALA A 108 -12.06 10.37 31.55
C ALA A 108 -13.35 10.49 30.71
N VAL A 109 -13.83 11.71 30.46
CA VAL A 109 -14.98 11.95 29.56
C VAL A 109 -14.69 11.55 28.11
N LEU A 110 -13.43 11.67 27.64
CA LEU A 110 -13.03 11.27 26.30
C LEU A 110 -12.84 9.75 26.14
N ALA A 111 -12.71 9.00 27.23
CA ALA A 111 -12.42 7.56 27.17
C ALA A 111 -13.48 6.75 26.37
N ALA A 112 -14.78 7.04 26.59
CA ALA A 112 -15.85 6.34 25.90
C ALA A 112 -15.90 6.65 24.39
N PRO A 113 -15.82 7.92 23.93
CA PRO A 113 -15.67 8.26 22.51
C PRO A 113 -14.44 7.63 21.86
N LEU A 114 -13.27 7.66 22.52
CA LEU A 114 -12.04 7.07 22.01
C LEU A 114 -12.17 5.55 21.83
N LYS A 115 -12.74 4.85 22.80
CA LYS A 115 -13.02 3.41 22.71
C LYS A 115 -13.98 3.07 21.58
N LYS A 116 -15.05 3.85 21.42
CA LYS A 116 -16.02 3.69 20.33
C LYS A 116 -15.32 3.83 18.96
N LEU A 117 -14.56 4.90 18.80
CA LEU A 117 -13.82 5.18 17.57
C LEU A 117 -12.80 4.08 17.25
N ALA A 118 -12.08 3.57 18.26
CA ALA A 118 -11.16 2.46 18.07
C ALA A 118 -11.87 1.22 17.50
N GLY A 119 -13.06 0.88 17.99
CA GLY A 119 -13.87 -0.22 17.45
C GLY A 119 -14.37 0.04 16.01
N GLU A 120 -14.70 1.29 15.68
CA GLU A 120 -15.12 1.67 14.32
C GLU A 120 -13.94 1.61 13.34
N LEU A 121 -12.73 2.00 13.77
CA LEU A 121 -11.49 1.84 12.98
C LEU A 121 -11.18 0.37 12.76
N ASP A 122 -11.29 -0.49 13.77
CA ASP A 122 -11.08 -1.93 13.63
C ASP A 122 -12.06 -2.57 12.63
N ALA A 123 -13.32 -2.19 12.68
CA ALA A 123 -14.34 -2.69 11.74
C ALA A 123 -14.07 -2.23 10.32
N LEU A 124 -13.59 -0.99 10.12
CA LEU A 124 -13.24 -0.50 8.78
C LEU A 124 -11.94 -1.13 8.26
N LEU A 125 -10.94 -1.32 9.12
CA LEU A 125 -9.71 -2.04 8.78
C LEU A 125 -10.01 -3.45 8.30
N SER A 126 -10.86 -4.19 9.02
CA SER A 126 -11.29 -5.53 8.59
C SER A 126 -12.01 -5.53 7.23
N THR A 127 -12.80 -4.49 6.95
CA THR A 127 -13.45 -4.32 5.63
C THR A 127 -12.41 -4.12 4.52
N ILE A 128 -11.39 -3.27 4.76
CA ILE A 128 -10.32 -3.00 3.78
C ILE A 128 -9.41 -4.21 3.59
N GLU A 129 -9.12 -4.97 4.64
CA GLU A 129 -8.37 -6.23 4.58
C GLU A 129 -9.11 -7.29 3.75
N GLY A 130 -10.43 -7.38 3.92
CA GLY A 130 -11.28 -8.22 3.08
C GLY A 130 -11.23 -7.80 1.61
N TRP A 131 -11.30 -6.49 1.33
CA TRP A 131 -11.14 -5.97 -0.03
C TRP A 131 -9.75 -6.28 -0.61
N HIS A 132 -8.67 -6.09 0.16
CA HIS A 132 -7.30 -6.45 -0.23
C HIS A 132 -7.20 -7.93 -0.63
N SER A 133 -7.80 -8.82 0.17
CA SER A 133 -7.82 -10.26 -0.12
C SER A 133 -8.53 -10.59 -1.45
N HIS A 134 -9.60 -9.86 -1.78
CA HIS A 134 -10.27 -9.98 -3.08
C HIS A 134 -9.40 -9.48 -4.23
N LEU A 135 -8.66 -8.37 -4.03
CA LEU A 135 -7.72 -7.85 -5.04
C LEU A 135 -6.58 -8.84 -5.30
N ASP A 136 -6.04 -9.48 -4.25
CA ASP A 136 -5.00 -10.50 -4.38
C ASP A 136 -5.51 -11.75 -5.11
N ALA A 137 -6.73 -12.18 -4.83
CA ALA A 137 -7.37 -13.29 -5.54
C ALA A 137 -7.57 -12.95 -7.02
N HIS A 138 -8.04 -11.73 -7.33
CA HIS A 138 -8.19 -11.24 -8.71
C HIS A 138 -6.84 -11.17 -9.42
N LEU A 139 -5.81 -10.61 -8.78
CA LEU A 139 -4.44 -10.56 -9.31
C LEU A 139 -3.91 -11.96 -9.65
N SER A 140 -4.15 -12.94 -8.77
CA SER A 140 -3.75 -14.33 -8.97
C SER A 140 -4.48 -14.98 -10.16
N ALA A 141 -5.77 -14.71 -10.33
CA ALA A 141 -6.54 -15.21 -11.46
C ALA A 141 -6.06 -14.63 -12.80
N LEU A 142 -5.63 -13.37 -12.81
CA LEU A 142 -5.12 -12.70 -14.01
C LEU A 142 -3.69 -13.10 -14.39
N ASP A 143 -2.93 -13.71 -13.48
CA ASP A 143 -1.48 -13.89 -13.67
C ASP A 143 -1.08 -14.66 -14.94
N THR A 144 -1.90 -15.61 -15.39
CA THR A 144 -1.64 -16.38 -16.61
C THR A 144 -2.19 -15.73 -17.89
N THR A 145 -3.20 -14.88 -17.77
CA THR A 145 -3.96 -14.31 -18.90
C THR A 145 -3.79 -12.80 -19.07
N TRP A 146 -2.99 -12.16 -18.24
CA TRP A 146 -2.88 -10.70 -18.16
C TRP A 146 -2.51 -10.02 -19.50
N HIS A 147 -1.83 -10.73 -20.41
CA HIS A 147 -1.49 -10.21 -21.75
C HIS A 147 -2.72 -9.95 -22.64
N SER A 148 -3.83 -10.62 -22.38
CA SER A 148 -5.10 -10.47 -23.11
C SER A 148 -6.12 -9.59 -22.37
N VAL A 149 -5.79 -9.10 -21.17
CA VAL A 149 -6.66 -8.23 -20.36
C VAL A 149 -6.57 -6.79 -20.87
N ASP A 150 -7.69 -6.08 -20.85
CA ASP A 150 -7.71 -4.65 -21.20
C ASP A 150 -6.76 -3.87 -20.24
N PRO A 151 -5.83 -3.07 -20.77
CA PRO A 151 -4.98 -2.21 -19.95
C PRO A 151 -5.75 -1.32 -18.96
N LYS A 152 -7.00 -0.96 -19.26
CA LYS A 152 -7.87 -0.22 -18.34
C LYS A 152 -8.27 -1.03 -17.11
N GLU A 153 -8.50 -2.32 -17.26
CA GLU A 153 -8.81 -3.22 -16.15
C GLU A 153 -7.59 -3.37 -15.22
N LEU A 154 -6.41 -3.57 -15.79
CA LEU A 154 -5.16 -3.61 -15.02
C LEU A 154 -4.88 -2.29 -14.32
N ALA A 155 -5.18 -1.15 -14.95
CA ALA A 155 -5.05 0.17 -14.33
C ALA A 155 -6.05 0.37 -13.18
N SER A 156 -7.30 -0.04 -13.35
CA SER A 156 -8.31 -0.01 -12.31
C SER A 156 -7.92 -0.87 -11.11
N LEU A 157 -7.37 -2.07 -11.37
CA LEU A 157 -6.85 -2.94 -10.33
C LEU A 157 -5.66 -2.29 -9.59
N ALA A 158 -4.75 -1.63 -10.32
CA ALA A 158 -3.64 -0.89 -9.71
C ALA A 158 -4.12 0.27 -8.84
N ASP A 159 -5.15 0.99 -9.28
CA ASP A 159 -5.76 2.07 -8.51
C ASP A 159 -6.45 1.53 -7.24
N SER A 160 -7.16 0.39 -7.34
CA SER A 160 -7.77 -0.31 -6.19
C SER A 160 -6.73 -0.67 -5.13
N PHE A 161 -5.61 -1.29 -5.51
CA PHE A 161 -4.50 -1.56 -4.59
C PHE A 161 -3.94 -0.29 -3.95
N SER A 162 -3.80 0.79 -4.72
CA SER A 162 -3.29 2.07 -4.19
C SER A 162 -4.21 2.67 -3.13
N TYR A 163 -5.54 2.62 -3.34
CA TYR A 163 -6.52 3.09 -2.35
C TYR A 163 -6.51 2.21 -1.10
N ALA A 164 -6.60 0.89 -1.26
CA ALA A 164 -6.62 -0.04 -0.15
C ALA A 164 -5.37 0.10 0.74
N THR A 165 -4.18 0.05 0.17
CA THR A 165 -2.91 0.18 0.90
C THR A 165 -2.78 1.52 1.62
N ARG A 166 -3.15 2.63 0.97
CA ARG A 166 -3.07 3.95 1.57
C ARG A 166 -4.03 4.10 2.75
N TRP A 167 -5.27 3.66 2.60
CA TRP A 167 -6.27 3.76 3.68
C TRP A 167 -5.94 2.84 4.85
N GLU A 168 -5.50 1.62 4.55
CA GLU A 168 -5.03 0.70 5.60
C GLU A 168 -3.90 1.31 6.44
N SER A 169 -2.90 1.90 5.78
CA SER A 169 -1.80 2.60 6.46
C SER A 169 -2.29 3.77 7.32
N GLN A 170 -3.16 4.63 6.77
CA GLN A 170 -3.70 5.79 7.49
C GLN A 170 -4.55 5.38 8.69
N LEU A 171 -5.41 4.37 8.55
CA LEU A 171 -6.26 3.90 9.64
C LEU A 171 -5.45 3.21 10.73
N ARG A 172 -4.45 2.38 10.37
CA ARG A 172 -3.54 1.75 11.34
C ARG A 172 -2.73 2.76 12.13
N GLU A 173 -2.25 3.83 11.48
CA GLU A 173 -1.54 4.92 12.16
C GLU A 173 -2.42 5.58 13.23
N ARG A 174 -3.68 5.90 12.91
CA ARG A 174 -4.63 6.49 13.88
C ARG A 174 -4.99 5.50 14.98
N LYS A 175 -5.22 4.24 14.62
CA LYS A 175 -5.48 3.18 15.61
C LYS A 175 -4.33 3.05 16.60
N LEU A 176 -3.09 2.98 16.10
CA LEU A 176 -1.89 2.92 16.96
C LEU A 176 -1.80 4.14 17.88
N SER A 177 -2.10 5.34 17.37
CA SER A 177 -2.12 6.57 18.18
C SER A 177 -3.18 6.52 19.30
N LEU A 178 -4.34 5.91 19.05
CA LEU A 178 -5.38 5.70 20.05
C LEU A 178 -4.98 4.65 21.09
N ASP A 179 -4.34 3.57 20.68
CA ASP A 179 -3.92 2.48 21.56
C ASP A 179 -2.77 2.89 22.52
N CYS A 180 -2.08 4.00 22.21
CA CYS A 180 -1.01 4.58 23.04
C CYS A 180 -1.51 5.59 24.10
N LEU A 181 -2.82 5.89 24.19
CA LEU A 181 -3.39 6.84 25.16
C LEU A 181 -3.74 6.22 26.51
#